data_40265cd647a6b2aac43c7331bb966fa3
#
_entry.id   40265cd647a6b2aac43c7331bb966fa3
#
_cell.length_a   1.000
_cell.length_b   1.000
_cell.length_c   1.000
_cell.angle_alpha   90.00
_cell.angle_beta   90.00
_cell.angle_gamma   90.00
#
_symmetry.space_group_name_H-M   'P 1'
#
loop_
_entity.id
_entity.type
_entity.pdbx_description
1 polymer ?
#
loop_
_entity_poly.entity_id
_entity_poly.type
_entity_poly.pdbx_seq_one_letter_code
_entity_poly.pdbx_strand_id
1 'polypeptide(L)'
;MPAVCGVTPRSFSPLCAWKTSCIVNRFVDAAAQARSLEEVDHRPWPLPNRSWRMGQTWQRLLFAHWRVPHDALRPHVPASLELEQCDGSAWLGMTPFRVAGLRLRGVPPLPLLSSFYELNCRTYVRQGERPGIWFFSLDASSRGAVEAARRTYRLPYRHAHIDAHGAEFAARRRDGDGSFDATYHAVGTAAPAEPNTLEHFLVERYCLYGGDGTLRADIHHPPWPLQQAEATVDQDGIAPVELEGDPLFHYAERQDVVVWSPESLP
;
A
#
# COMPACT_ATOMS: atom_id res chain seq x y z
N MET A 1 -22.56 -57.43 -36.86
CA MET A 1 -21.58 -56.67 -36.05
C MET A 1 -22.06 -55.25 -36.00
N PRO A 2 -22.47 -54.72 -34.82
CA PRO A 2 -22.95 -53.34 -34.70
C PRO A 2 -21.79 -52.44 -34.43
N ALA A 3 -21.83 -51.25 -35.05
CA ALA A 3 -20.87 -50.16 -34.91
C ALA A 3 -20.99 -49.47 -33.53
N VAL A 4 -19.85 -49.28 -32.86
CA VAL A 4 -19.74 -48.59 -31.59
C VAL A 4 -19.69 -47.09 -31.86
N CYS A 5 -20.65 -46.35 -31.32
CA CYS A 5 -20.74 -44.90 -31.38
C CYS A 5 -19.75 -44.30 -30.36
N GLY A 6 -18.70 -43.63 -30.84
CA GLY A 6 -17.71 -42.92 -30.01
C GLY A 6 -18.28 -41.61 -29.50
N VAL A 7 -18.41 -41.49 -28.19
CA VAL A 7 -18.73 -40.21 -27.50
C VAL A 7 -17.43 -39.43 -27.29
N THR A 8 -17.26 -38.32 -28.01
CA THR A 8 -16.17 -37.38 -27.78
C THR A 8 -16.44 -36.55 -26.51
N PRO A 9 -15.49 -36.37 -25.60
CA PRO A 9 -15.67 -35.48 -24.44
C PRO A 9 -15.69 -34.03 -24.88
N ARG A 10 -16.73 -33.31 -24.46
CA ARG A 10 -16.83 -31.86 -24.64
C ARG A 10 -15.67 -31.16 -23.93
N SER A 11 -14.90 -30.43 -24.70
CA SER A 11 -13.86 -29.55 -24.17
C SER A 11 -14.49 -28.43 -23.30
N PHE A 12 -14.17 -28.42 -22.01
CA PHE A 12 -14.52 -27.31 -21.12
C PHE A 12 -13.75 -26.06 -21.54
N SER A 13 -14.47 -24.98 -21.79
CA SER A 13 -13.93 -23.69 -22.22
C SER A 13 -13.10 -23.05 -21.07
N PRO A 14 -11.86 -22.59 -21.31
CA PRO A 14 -11.00 -22.02 -20.26
C PRO A 14 -11.55 -20.76 -19.57
N LEU A 15 -12.55 -20.11 -20.16
CA LEU A 15 -13.22 -18.91 -19.61
C LEU A 15 -13.99 -19.15 -18.28
N CYS A 16 -14.37 -20.39 -17.98
CA CYS A 16 -15.12 -20.70 -16.75
C CYS A 16 -14.21 -20.83 -15.52
N ALA A 17 -12.99 -21.33 -15.70
CA ALA A 17 -12.02 -21.54 -14.62
C ALA A 17 -11.50 -20.18 -14.06
N TRP A 18 -11.32 -19.17 -14.90
CA TRP A 18 -10.88 -17.82 -14.50
C TRP A 18 -11.90 -17.08 -13.64
N LYS A 19 -13.19 -17.20 -13.96
CA LYS A 19 -14.27 -16.55 -13.19
C LYS A 19 -14.40 -17.12 -11.78
N THR A 20 -14.28 -18.43 -11.62
CA THR A 20 -14.40 -19.11 -10.32
C THR A 20 -13.22 -18.81 -9.41
N SER A 21 -11.98 -18.83 -9.92
CA SER A 21 -10.78 -18.47 -9.16
C SER A 21 -10.81 -17.00 -8.67
N CYS A 22 -11.27 -16.08 -9.50
CA CYS A 22 -11.37 -14.67 -9.15
C CYS A 22 -12.44 -14.38 -8.06
N ILE A 23 -13.53 -15.15 -8.02
CA ILE A 23 -14.58 -15.02 -7.00
C ILE A 23 -14.08 -15.60 -5.66
N VAL A 24 -13.49 -16.78 -5.68
CA VAL A 24 -12.98 -17.46 -4.47
C VAL A 24 -11.91 -16.57 -3.79
N ASN A 25 -10.96 -16.01 -4.53
CA ASN A 25 -9.93 -15.13 -3.96
C ASN A 25 -10.51 -13.90 -3.26
N ARG A 26 -11.61 -13.33 -3.74
CA ARG A 26 -12.24 -12.14 -3.11
C ARG A 26 -12.84 -12.41 -1.74
N PHE A 27 -13.46 -13.59 -1.55
CA PHE A 27 -13.98 -13.98 -0.23
C PHE A 27 -12.85 -14.33 0.73
N VAL A 28 -11.77 -14.92 0.25
CA VAL A 28 -10.56 -15.20 1.02
C VAL A 28 -9.93 -13.90 1.51
N ASP A 29 -9.78 -12.88 0.63
CA ASP A 29 -9.27 -11.57 1.02
C ASP A 29 -10.15 -10.90 2.06
N ALA A 30 -11.48 -10.92 1.88
CA ALA A 30 -12.41 -10.31 2.84
C ALA A 30 -12.36 -10.95 4.23
N ALA A 31 -12.19 -12.28 4.29
CA ALA A 31 -12.05 -13.00 5.57
C ALA A 31 -10.68 -12.72 6.22
N ALA A 32 -9.60 -12.66 5.44
CA ALA A 32 -8.26 -12.37 5.93
C ALA A 32 -8.17 -10.94 6.50
N GLN A 33 -8.72 -9.95 5.80
CA GLN A 33 -8.83 -8.56 6.29
C GLN A 33 -9.58 -8.45 7.64
N ALA A 34 -10.63 -9.25 7.85
CA ALA A 34 -11.36 -9.25 9.11
C ALA A 34 -10.58 -9.95 10.24
N ARG A 35 -9.89 -11.06 9.90
CA ARG A 35 -9.04 -11.79 10.87
C ARG A 35 -7.80 -11.01 11.28
N SER A 36 -7.30 -10.08 10.49
CA SER A 36 -6.16 -9.25 10.90
C SER A 36 -6.38 -8.56 12.26
N LEU A 37 -7.63 -8.27 12.61
CA LEU A 37 -8.01 -7.67 13.89
C LEU A 37 -7.84 -8.60 15.12
N GLU A 38 -7.54 -9.87 14.92
CA GLU A 38 -7.29 -10.84 16.01
C GLU A 38 -5.85 -10.72 16.54
N GLU A 39 -4.93 -10.10 15.78
CA GLU A 39 -3.53 -9.91 16.13
C GLU A 39 -3.24 -8.43 16.39
N VAL A 40 -3.25 -8.00 17.65
CA VAL A 40 -3.19 -6.58 18.05
C VAL A 40 -2.07 -6.24 19.02
N ASP A 41 -1.36 -7.23 19.59
CA ASP A 41 -0.35 -7.04 20.65
C ASP A 41 0.87 -6.24 20.20
N HIS A 42 1.16 -6.23 18.89
CA HIS A 42 2.24 -5.46 18.27
C HIS A 42 1.94 -3.96 18.14
N ARG A 43 0.69 -3.54 18.37
CA ARG A 43 0.29 -2.14 18.18
C ARG A 43 0.77 -1.25 19.32
N PRO A 44 1.28 -0.05 19.03
CA PRO A 44 1.69 0.91 20.07
C PRO A 44 0.50 1.57 20.79
N TRP A 45 -0.73 1.37 20.31
CA TRP A 45 -1.98 1.82 20.96
C TRP A 45 -3.15 0.91 20.58
N PRO A 46 -4.22 0.86 21.42
CA PRO A 46 -5.40 0.05 21.14
C PRO A 46 -6.10 0.41 19.83
N LEU A 47 -6.84 -0.56 19.29
CA LEU A 47 -7.74 -0.31 18.16
C LEU A 47 -8.77 0.78 18.52
N PRO A 48 -9.21 1.59 17.53
CA PRO A 48 -10.28 2.55 17.74
C PRO A 48 -11.57 1.89 18.24
N ASN A 49 -12.22 2.48 19.25
CA ASN A 49 -13.51 2.00 19.76
C ASN A 49 -14.66 2.39 18.81
N ARG A 50 -14.51 2.08 17.54
CA ARG A 50 -15.49 2.26 16.47
C ARG A 50 -15.20 1.29 15.34
N SER A 51 -16.20 1.04 14.51
CA SER A 51 -16.05 0.10 13.40
C SER A 51 -15.09 0.63 12.33
N TRP A 52 -14.21 -0.24 11.83
CA TRP A 52 -13.44 0.06 10.63
C TRP A 52 -14.36 0.28 9.42
N ARG A 53 -13.87 1.06 8.46
CA ARG A 53 -14.65 1.50 7.29
C ARG A 53 -14.36 0.67 6.05
N MET A 54 -13.10 0.37 5.81
CA MET A 54 -12.61 -0.19 4.55
C MET A 54 -11.58 -1.28 4.80
N GLY A 55 -11.65 -2.37 4.05
CA GLY A 55 -10.64 -3.43 4.02
C GLY A 55 -9.93 -3.44 2.67
N GLN A 56 -8.64 -3.73 2.71
CA GLN A 56 -7.76 -3.88 1.53
C GLN A 56 -6.81 -5.04 1.75
N THR A 57 -6.36 -5.63 0.67
CA THR A 57 -5.20 -6.54 0.65
C THR A 57 -4.15 -5.93 -0.25
N TRP A 58 -2.97 -5.67 0.30
CA TRP A 58 -1.84 -5.15 -0.45
C TRP A 58 -0.94 -6.30 -0.86
N GLN A 59 -0.50 -6.30 -2.10
CA GLN A 59 0.25 -7.41 -2.67
C GLN A 59 1.49 -6.91 -3.40
N ARG A 60 2.59 -7.67 -3.28
CA ARG A 60 3.83 -7.44 -3.99
C ARG A 60 4.40 -6.04 -3.77
N LEU A 61 4.50 -5.66 -2.49
CA LEU A 61 4.99 -4.34 -2.10
C LEU A 61 6.51 -4.32 -2.16
N LEU A 62 7.06 -3.36 -2.90
CA LEU A 62 8.42 -2.90 -2.70
C LEU A 62 8.38 -1.73 -1.71
N PHE A 63 9.28 -1.73 -0.76
CA PHE A 63 9.62 -0.57 0.05
C PHE A 63 11.00 -0.08 -0.39
N ALA A 64 11.05 1.07 -1.04
CA ALA A 64 12.29 1.76 -1.39
C ALA A 64 12.41 3.01 -0.52
N HIS A 65 13.45 3.07 0.33
CA HIS A 65 13.60 4.12 1.33
C HIS A 65 14.93 4.85 1.16
N TRP A 66 14.89 6.17 1.03
CA TRP A 66 16.05 7.06 0.96
C TRP A 66 16.21 7.83 2.26
N ARG A 67 17.47 8.00 2.68
CA ARG A 67 17.84 9.00 3.67
C ARG A 67 17.72 10.38 3.05
N VAL A 68 17.08 11.31 3.74
CA VAL A 68 16.91 12.70 3.29
C VAL A 68 17.26 13.64 4.43
N PRO A 69 18.00 14.71 4.17
CA PRO A 69 18.22 15.74 5.18
C PRO A 69 16.89 16.28 5.71
N HIS A 70 16.77 16.40 7.04
CA HIS A 70 15.53 16.86 7.67
C HIS A 70 15.08 18.22 7.10
N ASP A 71 15.99 19.17 6.95
CA ASP A 71 15.68 20.53 6.50
C ASP A 71 15.24 20.59 5.03
N ALA A 72 15.67 19.62 4.21
CA ALA A 72 15.20 19.49 2.82
C ALA A 72 13.75 19.01 2.77
N LEU A 73 13.37 18.07 3.65
CA LEU A 73 12.04 17.47 3.63
C LEU A 73 11.00 18.23 4.45
N ARG A 74 11.43 18.94 5.51
CA ARG A 74 10.56 19.68 6.42
C ARG A 74 9.61 20.68 5.73
N PRO A 75 10.00 21.46 4.71
CA PRO A 75 9.12 22.41 4.02
C PRO A 75 7.91 21.76 3.32
N HIS A 76 7.99 20.46 3.02
CA HIS A 76 6.95 19.68 2.34
C HIS A 76 5.98 18.97 3.29
N VAL A 77 6.16 19.15 4.61
CA VAL A 77 5.31 18.55 5.64
C VAL A 77 4.56 19.67 6.38
N PRO A 78 3.25 19.56 6.62
CA PRO A 78 2.48 20.55 7.36
C PRO A 78 3.13 20.93 8.70
N ALA A 79 3.04 22.18 9.09
CA ALA A 79 3.63 22.68 10.36
C ALA A 79 3.01 22.02 11.60
N SER A 80 1.76 21.55 11.51
CA SER A 80 1.05 20.81 12.57
C SER A 80 1.58 19.39 12.84
N LEU A 81 2.42 18.88 11.94
CA LEU A 81 3.02 17.55 12.05
C LEU A 81 4.53 17.69 12.29
N GLU A 82 5.04 16.94 13.24
CA GLU A 82 6.47 16.81 13.46
C GLU A 82 7.05 15.78 12.46
N LEU A 83 8.10 16.17 11.72
CA LEU A 83 8.82 15.24 10.84
C LEU A 83 9.75 14.37 11.71
N GLU A 84 9.50 13.06 11.68
CA GLU A 84 10.30 12.10 12.45
C GLU A 84 11.65 11.82 11.79
N GLN A 85 12.63 11.52 12.63
CA GLN A 85 13.96 11.09 12.22
C GLN A 85 14.29 9.74 12.85
N CYS A 86 15.05 8.95 12.14
CA CYS A 86 15.68 7.73 12.63
C CYS A 86 17.14 7.70 12.15
N ASP A 87 18.07 7.32 13.02
CA ASP A 87 19.51 7.34 12.74
C ASP A 87 20.02 8.69 12.21
N GLY A 88 19.49 9.78 12.78
CA GLY A 88 19.91 11.15 12.46
C GLY A 88 19.43 11.68 11.11
N SER A 89 18.52 10.99 10.43
CA SER A 89 17.98 11.38 9.13
C SER A 89 16.45 11.32 9.11
N ALA A 90 15.83 12.19 8.31
CA ALA A 90 14.48 11.92 7.82
C ALA A 90 14.51 10.87 6.72
N TRP A 91 13.38 10.30 6.41
CA TRP A 91 13.25 9.21 5.44
C TRP A 91 12.13 9.48 4.46
N LEU A 92 12.40 9.26 3.19
CA LEU A 92 11.39 9.24 2.14
C LEU A 92 11.20 7.81 1.64
N GLY A 93 9.97 7.35 1.57
CA GLY A 93 9.63 6.03 1.06
C GLY A 93 8.84 6.11 -0.24
N MET A 94 9.20 5.28 -1.21
CA MET A 94 8.37 4.98 -2.37
C MET A 94 7.94 3.52 -2.31
N THR A 95 6.64 3.29 -2.47
CA THR A 95 6.07 1.95 -2.32
C THR A 95 5.13 1.66 -3.47
N PRO A 96 5.58 0.98 -4.53
CA PRO A 96 4.73 0.41 -5.57
C PRO A 96 4.11 -0.90 -5.08
N PHE A 97 2.80 -1.10 -5.33
CA PHE A 97 2.09 -2.32 -4.95
C PHE A 97 0.78 -2.49 -5.71
N ARG A 98 0.17 -3.64 -5.52
CA ARG A 98 -1.19 -3.93 -6.00
C ARG A 98 -2.17 -3.90 -4.84
N VAL A 99 -3.21 -3.07 -4.95
CA VAL A 99 -4.40 -3.16 -4.10
C VAL A 99 -5.31 -4.26 -4.64
N ALA A 100 -5.75 -5.16 -3.78
CA ALA A 100 -6.72 -6.20 -4.09
C ALA A 100 -7.82 -6.24 -3.03
N GLY A 101 -8.98 -6.76 -3.38
CA GLY A 101 -10.07 -6.97 -2.42
C GLY A 101 -10.56 -5.72 -1.70
N LEU A 102 -10.36 -4.51 -2.28
CA LEU A 102 -10.87 -3.26 -1.72
C LEU A 102 -12.39 -3.37 -1.51
N ARG A 103 -12.85 -3.15 -0.30
CA ARG A 103 -14.27 -3.19 0.05
C ARG A 103 -14.63 -2.27 1.22
N LEU A 104 -15.85 -1.85 1.29
CA LEU A 104 -16.42 -1.28 2.50
C LEU A 104 -16.83 -2.41 3.46
N ARG A 105 -16.82 -2.14 4.76
CA ARG A 105 -17.26 -3.10 5.76
C ARG A 105 -18.71 -3.52 5.49
N GLY A 106 -18.95 -4.84 5.52
CA GLY A 106 -20.28 -5.41 5.25
C GLY A 106 -20.66 -5.48 3.75
N VAL A 107 -19.80 -4.98 2.85
CA VAL A 107 -20.03 -5.02 1.41
C VAL A 107 -18.97 -5.94 0.77
N PRO A 108 -19.33 -6.85 -0.12
CA PRO A 108 -18.36 -7.66 -0.85
C PRO A 108 -17.53 -6.78 -1.81
N PRO A 109 -16.28 -7.19 -2.15
CA PRO A 109 -15.47 -6.50 -3.13
C PRO A 109 -16.18 -6.45 -4.49
N LEU A 110 -16.27 -5.25 -5.08
CA LEU A 110 -16.92 -5.05 -6.37
C LEU A 110 -15.98 -5.46 -7.53
N PRO A 111 -16.48 -6.20 -8.54
CA PRO A 111 -15.72 -6.51 -9.74
C PRO A 111 -15.17 -5.24 -10.39
N LEU A 112 -13.94 -5.30 -10.91
CA LEU A 112 -13.22 -4.22 -11.63
C LEU A 112 -12.89 -2.96 -10.80
N LEU A 113 -13.51 -2.76 -9.63
CA LEU A 113 -13.27 -1.58 -8.78
C LEU A 113 -12.42 -1.91 -7.55
N SER A 114 -12.29 -3.20 -7.22
CA SER A 114 -11.65 -3.65 -5.98
C SER A 114 -10.18 -3.98 -6.14
N SER A 115 -9.59 -3.83 -7.32
CA SER A 115 -8.18 -4.11 -7.56
C SER A 115 -7.59 -3.14 -8.56
N PHE A 116 -6.45 -2.56 -8.20
CA PHE A 116 -5.70 -1.61 -9.01
C PHE A 116 -4.25 -1.55 -8.51
N TYR A 117 -3.39 -0.88 -9.26
CA TYR A 117 -2.01 -0.61 -8.85
C TYR A 117 -1.90 0.78 -8.23
N GLU A 118 -0.99 0.91 -7.26
CA GLU A 118 -0.72 2.15 -6.54
C GLU A 118 0.79 2.33 -6.31
N LEU A 119 1.24 3.56 -6.38
CA LEU A 119 2.58 4.01 -6.00
C LEU A 119 2.43 5.11 -4.95
N ASN A 120 2.98 4.91 -3.76
CA ASN A 120 3.00 5.92 -2.71
C ASN A 120 4.36 6.59 -2.64
N CYS A 121 4.37 7.93 -2.54
CA CYS A 121 5.52 8.70 -2.08
C CYS A 121 5.19 9.28 -0.72
N ARG A 122 5.98 8.93 0.32
CA ARG A 122 5.61 9.18 1.72
C ARG A 122 6.79 9.50 2.61
N THR A 123 6.50 10.08 3.78
CA THR A 123 7.46 10.26 4.87
C THR A 123 6.81 9.95 6.22
N TYR A 124 7.60 10.01 7.28
CA TYR A 124 7.27 9.60 8.63
C TYR A 124 7.09 10.83 9.50
N VAL A 125 5.93 10.94 10.10
CA VAL A 125 5.54 12.11 10.90
C VAL A 125 4.86 11.67 12.18
N ARG A 126 4.75 12.60 13.14
CA ARG A 126 3.96 12.38 14.34
C ARG A 126 3.15 13.61 14.69
N GLN A 127 2.06 13.39 15.43
CA GLN A 127 1.34 14.43 16.15
C GLN A 127 1.10 13.93 17.58
N GLY A 128 1.72 14.57 18.55
CA GLY A 128 1.78 14.06 19.92
C GLY A 128 2.37 12.65 19.97
N GLU A 129 1.68 11.73 20.62
CA GLU A 129 2.12 10.33 20.80
C GLU A 129 1.72 9.39 19.64
N ARG A 130 1.35 9.94 18.46
CA ARG A 130 0.86 9.17 17.32
C ARG A 130 1.79 9.26 16.12
N PRO A 131 2.81 8.38 16.02
CA PRO A 131 3.61 8.25 14.80
C PRO A 131 2.76 7.71 13.66
N GLY A 132 2.95 8.25 12.46
CA GLY A 132 2.17 7.89 11.29
C GLY A 132 2.85 8.28 9.98
N ILE A 133 2.09 8.25 8.91
CA ILE A 133 2.56 8.52 7.55
C ILE A 133 1.94 9.81 7.03
N TRP A 134 2.78 10.62 6.40
CA TRP A 134 2.40 11.73 5.52
C TRP A 134 2.70 11.36 4.08
N PHE A 135 1.73 11.52 3.18
CA PHE A 135 1.91 11.27 1.76
C PHE A 135 2.16 12.56 0.98
N PHE A 136 3.21 12.57 0.18
CA PHE A 136 3.44 13.61 -0.82
C PHE A 136 2.60 13.35 -2.06
N SER A 137 2.43 12.09 -2.44
CA SER A 137 1.51 11.64 -3.49
C SER A 137 1.12 10.17 -3.32
N LEU A 138 -0.03 9.82 -3.88
CA LEU A 138 -0.51 8.46 -4.09
C LEU A 138 -0.97 8.37 -5.54
N ASP A 139 -0.16 7.74 -6.37
CA ASP A 139 -0.46 7.57 -7.80
C ASP A 139 -1.19 6.24 -7.99
N ALA A 140 -2.40 6.24 -8.56
CA ALA A 140 -3.21 5.04 -8.69
C ALA A 140 -3.78 4.87 -10.10
N SER A 141 -3.88 3.61 -10.55
CA SER A 141 -4.43 3.27 -11.86
C SER A 141 -5.96 3.29 -11.92
N SER A 142 -6.62 3.35 -10.76
CA SER A 142 -8.09 3.43 -10.66
C SER A 142 -8.58 4.85 -10.46
N ARG A 143 -9.20 5.44 -11.50
CA ARG A 143 -9.78 6.79 -11.41
C ARG A 143 -10.87 6.89 -10.34
N GLY A 144 -11.68 5.84 -10.17
CA GLY A 144 -12.73 5.82 -9.15
C GLY A 144 -12.18 5.81 -7.73
N ALA A 145 -11.10 5.04 -7.49
CA ALA A 145 -10.42 5.01 -6.19
C ALA A 145 -9.78 6.37 -5.87
N VAL A 146 -9.11 7.00 -6.84
CA VAL A 146 -8.53 8.34 -6.72
C VAL A 146 -9.58 9.35 -6.26
N GLU A 147 -10.72 9.40 -6.93
CA GLU A 147 -11.77 10.38 -6.63
C GLU A 147 -12.41 10.14 -5.27
N ALA A 148 -12.67 8.89 -4.91
CA ALA A 148 -13.24 8.53 -3.62
C ALA A 148 -12.29 8.89 -2.46
N ALA A 149 -11.00 8.58 -2.59
CA ALA A 149 -10.01 8.85 -1.55
C ALA A 149 -9.72 10.35 -1.37
N ARG A 150 -9.66 11.12 -2.46
CA ARG A 150 -9.55 12.59 -2.39
C ARG A 150 -10.69 13.21 -1.59
N ARG A 151 -11.92 12.78 -1.83
CA ARG A 151 -13.11 13.31 -1.13
C ARG A 151 -13.21 12.86 0.32
N THR A 152 -12.83 11.61 0.62
CA THR A 152 -13.07 11.01 1.93
C THR A 152 -11.92 11.26 2.91
N TYR A 153 -10.66 11.08 2.45
CA TYR A 153 -9.46 11.15 3.27
C TYR A 153 -8.65 12.42 3.04
N ARG A 154 -9.00 13.22 2.02
CA ARG A 154 -8.24 14.41 1.56
C ARG A 154 -6.76 14.11 1.36
N LEU A 155 -6.49 12.95 0.76
CA LEU A 155 -5.14 12.51 0.43
C LEU A 155 -4.75 12.99 -0.98
N PRO A 156 -3.46 13.23 -1.25
CA PRO A 156 -2.96 13.76 -2.52
C PRO A 156 -2.88 12.67 -3.61
N TYR A 157 -4.02 12.02 -3.87
CA TYR A 157 -4.11 11.01 -4.92
C TYR A 157 -3.99 11.63 -6.31
N ARG A 158 -3.27 10.95 -7.20
CA ARG A 158 -3.16 11.28 -8.62
C ARG A 158 -3.57 10.07 -9.47
N HIS A 159 -4.16 10.35 -10.64
CA HIS A 159 -4.44 9.28 -11.60
C HIS A 159 -3.21 9.05 -12.46
N ALA A 160 -2.73 7.82 -12.50
CA ALA A 160 -1.58 7.40 -13.27
C ALA A 160 -1.90 6.22 -14.19
N HIS A 161 -1.15 6.10 -15.28
CA HIS A 161 -1.06 4.87 -16.03
C HIS A 161 -0.01 3.99 -15.36
N ILE A 162 -0.42 2.82 -14.88
CA ILE A 162 0.48 1.90 -14.17
C ILE A 162 0.38 0.53 -14.81
N ASP A 163 1.52 0.00 -15.23
CA ASP A 163 1.72 -1.35 -15.72
C ASP A 163 2.61 -2.13 -14.76
N ALA A 164 2.26 -3.38 -14.46
CA ALA A 164 3.08 -4.25 -13.64
C ALA A 164 3.02 -5.69 -14.14
N HIS A 165 4.17 -6.21 -14.52
CA HIS A 165 4.32 -7.55 -15.08
C HIS A 165 5.57 -8.25 -14.49
N GLY A 166 5.35 -9.48 -13.96
CA GLY A 166 6.47 -10.21 -13.38
C GLY A 166 7.15 -9.41 -12.26
N ALA A 167 8.42 -9.09 -12.41
CA ALA A 167 9.21 -8.28 -11.48
C ALA A 167 9.13 -6.76 -11.76
N GLU A 168 8.53 -6.36 -12.86
CA GLU A 168 8.54 -4.98 -13.35
C GLU A 168 7.30 -4.21 -12.86
N PHE A 169 7.50 -2.94 -12.55
CA PHE A 169 6.45 -1.97 -12.22
C PHE A 169 6.81 -0.63 -12.88
N ALA A 170 5.88 -0.07 -13.65
CA ALA A 170 6.04 1.21 -14.31
C ALA A 170 4.83 2.10 -14.07
N ALA A 171 5.05 3.34 -13.61
CA ALA A 171 4.01 4.33 -13.39
C ALA A 171 4.31 5.63 -14.14
N ARG A 172 3.29 6.21 -14.77
CA ARG A 172 3.35 7.48 -15.48
C ARG A 172 2.14 8.33 -15.09
N ARG A 173 2.38 9.48 -14.49
CA ARG A 173 1.32 10.43 -14.16
C ARG A 173 0.62 10.92 -15.41
N ARG A 174 -0.69 11.06 -15.35
CA ARG A 174 -1.48 11.49 -16.52
C ARG A 174 -1.37 12.98 -16.81
N ASP A 175 -0.98 13.77 -15.84
CA ASP A 175 -0.66 15.20 -15.96
C ASP A 175 0.74 15.47 -16.54
N GLY A 176 1.53 14.42 -16.77
CA GLY A 176 2.87 14.50 -17.35
C GLY A 176 4.00 14.78 -16.36
N ASP A 177 3.67 15.01 -15.08
CA ASP A 177 4.61 15.54 -14.08
C ASP A 177 5.28 14.46 -13.24
N GLY A 178 5.45 13.24 -13.73
CA GLY A 178 6.19 12.24 -12.98
C GLY A 178 6.15 10.83 -13.55
N SER A 179 7.25 10.13 -13.36
CA SER A 179 7.45 8.73 -13.75
C SER A 179 8.18 7.94 -12.67
N PHE A 180 7.91 6.64 -12.65
CA PHE A 180 8.58 5.69 -11.77
C PHE A 180 8.69 4.35 -12.48
N ASP A 181 9.88 3.78 -12.50
CA ASP A 181 10.18 2.45 -13.02
C ASP A 181 10.92 1.66 -11.95
N ALA A 182 10.54 0.42 -11.76
CA ALA A 182 11.23 -0.49 -10.85
C ALA A 182 11.24 -1.92 -11.39
N THR A 183 12.35 -2.59 -11.17
CA THR A 183 12.43 -4.06 -11.28
C THR A 183 12.88 -4.58 -9.93
N TYR A 184 12.13 -5.51 -9.33
CA TYR A 184 12.42 -5.98 -7.97
C TYR A 184 11.96 -7.42 -7.72
N HIS A 185 12.65 -8.06 -6.80
CA HIS A 185 12.29 -9.38 -6.29
C HIS A 185 12.69 -9.54 -4.81
N ALA A 186 11.98 -10.42 -4.13
CA ALA A 186 12.25 -10.76 -2.74
C ALA A 186 13.51 -11.61 -2.61
N VAL A 187 14.26 -11.41 -1.51
CA VAL A 187 15.43 -12.20 -1.15
C VAL A 187 15.29 -12.68 0.30
N GLY A 188 15.63 -13.93 0.55
CA GLY A 188 15.58 -14.52 1.88
C GLY A 188 14.17 -14.88 2.36
N THR A 189 14.05 -15.17 3.63
CA THR A 189 12.80 -15.57 4.31
C THR A 189 12.08 -14.36 4.89
N ALA A 190 10.75 -14.38 4.83
CA ALA A 190 9.93 -13.34 5.44
C ALA A 190 9.96 -13.47 6.98
N ALA A 191 10.16 -12.32 7.66
CA ALA A 191 10.09 -12.20 9.11
C ALA A 191 9.58 -10.82 9.51
N PRO A 192 8.93 -10.66 10.66
CA PRO A 192 8.62 -9.34 11.19
C PRO A 192 9.89 -8.54 11.48
N ALA A 193 9.83 -7.22 11.32
CA ALA A 193 10.90 -6.34 11.75
C ALA A 193 10.99 -6.32 13.28
N GLU A 194 12.22 -6.43 13.79
CA GLU A 194 12.46 -6.38 15.23
C GLU A 194 12.14 -4.99 15.80
N PRO A 195 11.45 -4.89 16.95
CA PRO A 195 11.15 -3.62 17.59
C PRO A 195 12.40 -2.75 17.80
N ASN A 196 12.27 -1.43 17.63
CA ASN A 196 13.32 -0.44 17.76
C ASN A 196 14.44 -0.51 16.71
N THR A 197 14.24 -1.25 15.62
CA THR A 197 15.13 -1.20 14.45
C THR A 197 14.67 -0.14 13.45
N LEU A 198 15.53 0.19 12.48
CA LEU A 198 15.20 1.06 11.39
C LEU A 198 14.06 0.49 10.52
N GLU A 199 14.11 -0.81 10.25
CA GLU A 199 13.08 -1.51 9.48
C GLU A 199 11.71 -1.37 10.15
N HIS A 200 11.63 -1.58 11.47
CA HIS A 200 10.42 -1.40 12.24
C HIS A 200 9.91 0.05 12.15
N PHE A 201 10.80 1.04 12.29
CA PHE A 201 10.46 2.45 12.11
C PHE A 201 9.86 2.73 10.72
N LEU A 202 10.40 2.13 9.66
CA LEU A 202 10.01 2.39 8.28
C LEU A 202 8.70 1.71 7.87
N VAL A 203 8.33 0.57 8.47
CA VAL A 203 7.18 -0.22 8.00
C VAL A 203 6.02 -0.31 8.99
N GLU A 204 6.27 -0.26 10.31
CA GLU A 204 5.23 -0.45 11.33
C GLU A 204 4.54 0.87 11.68
N ARG A 205 3.58 1.28 10.83
CA ARG A 205 2.83 2.53 10.97
C ARG A 205 1.33 2.26 10.96
N TYR A 206 0.64 2.76 11.99
CA TYR A 206 -0.76 2.42 12.28
C TYR A 206 -1.71 3.61 12.16
N CYS A 207 -1.27 4.73 11.61
CA CYS A 207 -2.12 5.81 11.15
C CYS A 207 -1.51 6.58 9.98
N LEU A 208 -2.35 7.31 9.29
CA LEU A 208 -1.98 8.27 8.24
C LEU A 208 -2.59 9.63 8.54
N TYR A 209 -1.95 10.67 8.02
CA TYR A 209 -2.40 12.06 8.10
C TYR A 209 -2.79 12.57 6.72
N GLY A 210 -3.85 13.35 6.65
CA GLY A 210 -4.38 13.96 5.43
C GLY A 210 -4.95 15.35 5.70
N GLY A 211 -5.53 15.98 4.66
CA GLY A 211 -6.18 17.28 4.81
C GLY A 211 -5.25 18.36 5.33
N ASP A 212 -4.03 18.46 4.80
CA ASP A 212 -2.98 19.38 5.25
C ASP A 212 -2.64 19.24 6.75
N GLY A 213 -2.65 17.99 7.25
CA GLY A 213 -2.35 17.68 8.63
C GLY A 213 -3.51 17.89 9.61
N THR A 214 -4.74 18.14 9.10
CA THR A 214 -5.94 18.34 9.93
C THR A 214 -6.79 17.09 10.10
N LEU A 215 -6.46 16.00 9.39
CA LEU A 215 -7.14 14.72 9.46
C LEU A 215 -6.17 13.62 9.85
N ARG A 216 -6.65 12.66 10.66
CA ARG A 216 -5.95 11.41 10.93
C ARG A 216 -6.89 10.24 10.69
N ALA A 217 -6.41 9.20 10.01
CA ALA A 217 -7.11 7.92 9.90
C ALA A 217 -6.26 6.81 10.49
N ASP A 218 -6.85 6.00 11.36
CA ASP A 218 -6.21 4.80 11.88
C ASP A 218 -6.20 3.70 10.83
N ILE A 219 -5.10 2.96 10.79
CA ILE A 219 -4.89 1.77 9.98
C ILE A 219 -4.55 0.63 10.92
N HIS A 220 -4.92 -0.58 10.55
CA HIS A 220 -4.43 -1.77 11.20
C HIS A 220 -4.04 -2.82 10.17
N HIS A 221 -2.96 -3.48 10.44
CA HIS A 221 -2.42 -4.66 9.78
C HIS A 221 -1.64 -5.49 10.81
N PRO A 222 -1.49 -6.81 10.63
CA PRO A 222 -0.50 -7.61 11.36
C PRO A 222 0.93 -7.11 11.11
N PRO A 223 1.92 -7.54 11.88
CA PRO A 223 3.33 -7.24 11.57
C PRO A 223 3.66 -7.60 10.13
N TRP A 224 4.45 -6.75 9.48
CA TRP A 224 4.83 -6.98 8.08
C TRP A 224 5.65 -8.26 7.93
N PRO A 225 5.28 -9.20 7.03
CA PRO A 225 6.13 -10.32 6.66
C PRO A 225 7.25 -9.82 5.73
N LEU A 226 8.19 -9.08 6.31
CA LEU A 226 9.21 -8.33 5.60
C LEU A 226 10.33 -9.25 5.10
N GLN A 227 10.75 -9.06 3.85
CA GLN A 227 11.93 -9.68 3.26
C GLN A 227 12.88 -8.60 2.79
N GLN A 228 14.16 -8.92 2.66
CA GLN A 228 15.07 -8.10 1.87
C GLN A 228 14.63 -8.14 0.39
N ALA A 229 14.98 -7.12 -0.37
CA ALA A 229 14.73 -7.09 -1.80
C ALA A 229 16.00 -6.70 -2.56
N GLU A 230 16.16 -7.26 -3.75
CA GLU A 230 17.03 -6.71 -4.78
C GLU A 230 16.15 -5.93 -5.76
N ALA A 231 16.54 -4.68 -6.02
CA ALA A 231 15.76 -3.80 -6.88
C ALA A 231 16.63 -2.81 -7.64
N THR A 232 16.12 -2.38 -8.79
CA THR A 232 16.55 -1.15 -9.47
C THR A 232 15.36 -0.23 -9.54
N VAL A 233 15.57 1.04 -9.22
CA VAL A 233 14.51 2.07 -9.23
C VAL A 233 15.02 3.29 -9.98
N ASP A 234 14.20 3.78 -10.91
CA ASP A 234 14.35 5.06 -11.58
C ASP A 234 13.08 5.89 -11.35
N GLN A 235 13.23 7.17 -11.03
CA GLN A 235 12.10 8.06 -10.81
C GLN A 235 12.41 9.48 -11.24
N ASP A 236 11.40 10.15 -11.77
CA ASP A 236 11.46 11.57 -12.11
C ASP A 236 10.16 12.26 -11.67
N GLY A 237 10.27 13.40 -11.00
CA GLY A 237 9.14 14.22 -10.56
C GLY A 237 8.18 13.57 -9.53
N ILE A 238 8.51 12.41 -8.95
CA ILE A 238 7.69 11.77 -7.89
C ILE A 238 8.06 12.28 -6.51
N ALA A 239 9.36 12.32 -6.18
CA ALA A 239 9.83 12.88 -4.93
C ALA A 239 9.70 14.41 -4.89
N PRO A 240 9.37 15.00 -3.73
CA PRO A 240 9.35 16.46 -3.57
C PRO A 240 10.74 17.09 -3.47
N VAL A 241 11.78 16.27 -3.36
CA VAL A 241 13.18 16.66 -3.21
C VAL A 241 14.06 15.78 -4.06
N GLU A 242 15.27 16.23 -4.35
CA GLU A 242 16.30 15.38 -4.98
C GLU A 242 16.68 14.23 -4.02
N LEU A 243 16.82 13.04 -4.56
CA LEU A 243 17.20 11.84 -3.82
C LEU A 243 18.66 11.51 -4.12
N GLU A 244 19.43 11.36 -3.05
CA GLU A 244 20.85 11.02 -3.14
C GLU A 244 21.13 9.67 -2.49
N GLY A 245 22.14 8.97 -2.98
CA GLY A 245 22.60 7.68 -2.46
C GLY A 245 21.66 6.51 -2.80
N ASP A 246 22.09 5.33 -2.37
CA ASP A 246 21.35 4.09 -2.63
C ASP A 246 20.21 3.92 -1.63
N PRO A 247 19.00 3.56 -2.09
CA PRO A 247 17.89 3.28 -1.21
C PRO A 247 18.04 1.92 -0.49
N LEU A 248 17.41 1.81 0.67
CA LEU A 248 17.17 0.53 1.31
C LEU A 248 15.94 -0.13 0.68
N PHE A 249 16.06 -1.40 0.34
CA PHE A 249 14.97 -2.15 -0.27
C PHE A 249 14.46 -3.26 0.62
N HIS A 250 13.13 -3.29 0.81
CA HIS A 250 12.45 -4.43 1.42
C HIS A 250 11.23 -4.81 0.59
N TYR A 251 10.75 -6.01 0.79
CA TYR A 251 9.60 -6.56 0.08
C TYR A 251 8.62 -7.22 1.05
N ALA A 252 7.34 -7.13 0.71
CA ALA A 252 6.29 -7.93 1.33
C ALA A 252 5.35 -8.48 0.27
N GLU A 253 5.15 -9.79 0.25
CA GLU A 253 4.28 -10.44 -0.72
C GLU A 253 2.82 -10.07 -0.51
N ARG A 254 2.38 -9.97 0.75
CA ARG A 254 0.99 -9.71 1.09
C ARG A 254 0.86 -9.05 2.45
N GLN A 255 -0.10 -8.11 2.55
CA GLN A 255 -0.57 -7.58 3.82
C GLN A 255 -2.08 -7.34 3.78
N ASP A 256 -2.78 -7.81 4.80
CA ASP A 256 -4.22 -7.56 4.95
C ASP A 256 -4.45 -6.38 5.89
N VAL A 257 -5.23 -5.40 5.42
CA VAL A 257 -5.32 -4.08 6.04
C VAL A 257 -6.77 -3.68 6.25
N VAL A 258 -7.06 -3.07 7.39
CA VAL A 258 -8.32 -2.36 7.63
C VAL A 258 -8.05 -0.90 7.98
N VAL A 259 -8.94 -0.02 7.54
CA VAL A 259 -8.80 1.43 7.66
C VAL A 259 -10.08 2.00 8.26
N TRP A 260 -9.96 2.91 9.23
CA TRP A 260 -11.06 3.65 9.81
C TRP A 260 -11.35 4.94 9.04
N SER A 261 -12.55 5.48 9.24
CA SER A 261 -12.87 6.81 8.72
C SER A 261 -11.92 7.84 9.33
N PRO A 262 -11.52 8.89 8.60
CA PRO A 262 -10.69 9.93 9.18
C PRO A 262 -11.42 10.70 10.28
N GLU A 263 -10.66 11.20 11.23
CA GLU A 263 -11.08 12.10 12.30
C GLU A 263 -10.42 13.45 12.12
N SER A 264 -11.15 14.53 12.42
CA SER A 264 -10.56 15.86 12.48
C SER A 264 -9.65 15.98 13.70
N LEU A 265 -8.49 16.53 13.49
CA LEU A 265 -7.55 16.89 14.55
C LEU A 265 -7.88 18.29 15.07
N PRO A 266 -7.63 18.57 16.34
CA PRO A 266 -7.86 19.88 16.93
C PRO A 266 -7.01 20.99 16.33
#